data_9bdfcf22b5dea56cc118df29dbe58abe
#
_entry.id   9bdfcf22b5dea56cc118df29dbe58abe
#
_cell.length_a   1.000
_cell.length_b   1.000
_cell.length_c   1.000
_cell.angle_alpha   90.00
_cell.angle_beta   90.00
_cell.angle_gamma   90.00
#
_symmetry.space_group_name_H-M   'P 1'
#
loop_
_entity.id
_entity.type
_entity.pdbx_description
1 polymer ?
#
loop_
_entity_poly.entity_id
_entity_poly.type
_entity_poly.pdbx_seq_one_letter_code
_entity_poly.pdbx_strand_id
1 'polypeptide(L)'
;KLGVYLKEGVTGIGTVTWYDPDSQSFAALGHGVNTPAGDLLELTSGNVYDARIVSVRKGKTGKPGQLMGAVTNTTPIGSLRRNTCQGVFGNASLPYTGKALPVADPDAVRTGKATILSNISDQSVQEYSVEILKIYAGGRNADRNMLIRITDPALLETTGGIVQGMSGS
;
A
#
# COMPACT_ATOMS: atom_id res chain seq x y z
N LYS A 1 -8.76 40.34 -13.79
CA LYS A 1 -8.51 38.89 -13.96
C LYS A 1 -8.63 38.25 -12.58
N LEU A 2 -9.72 37.52 -12.31
CA LEU A 2 -9.82 36.65 -11.14
C LEU A 2 -8.97 35.41 -11.45
N GLY A 3 -7.84 35.22 -10.76
CA GLY A 3 -7.09 33.99 -10.74
C GLY A 3 -7.69 33.06 -9.68
N VAL A 4 -8.46 32.07 -10.09
CA VAL A 4 -8.90 30.98 -9.20
C VAL A 4 -7.86 29.87 -9.26
N TYR A 5 -7.20 29.56 -8.15
CA TYR A 5 -6.34 28.40 -8.02
C TYR A 5 -7.22 27.21 -7.63
N LEU A 6 -7.58 26.38 -8.61
CA LEU A 6 -8.25 25.10 -8.35
C LEU A 6 -7.17 24.09 -7.99
N LYS A 7 -7.12 23.66 -6.74
CA LYS A 7 -6.33 22.53 -6.31
C LYS A 7 -7.09 21.26 -6.71
N GLU A 8 -6.71 20.66 -7.82
CA GLU A 8 -7.15 19.32 -8.16
C GLU A 8 -6.73 18.34 -7.07
N GLY A 9 -7.53 17.30 -6.85
CA GLY A 9 -7.37 16.36 -5.75
C GLY A 9 -6.00 15.69 -5.70
N VAL A 10 -5.68 15.10 -4.56
CA VAL A 10 -4.45 14.32 -4.36
C VAL A 10 -4.58 13.00 -5.12
N THR A 11 -3.60 12.67 -5.96
CA THR A 11 -3.49 11.38 -6.63
C THR A 11 -2.25 10.66 -6.12
N GLY A 12 -2.33 9.33 -6.03
CA GLY A 12 -1.22 8.50 -5.59
C GLY A 12 -1.39 7.05 -6.05
N ILE A 13 -0.30 6.32 -6.02
CA ILE A 13 -0.27 4.87 -6.25
C ILE A 13 -0.10 4.21 -4.89
N GLY A 14 -0.89 3.17 -4.65
CA GLY A 14 -0.84 2.38 -3.45
C GLY A 14 -1.19 0.93 -3.74
N THR A 15 -0.90 0.06 -2.79
CA THR A 15 -1.20 -1.36 -2.87
C THR A 15 -2.45 -1.67 -2.06
N VAL A 16 -3.35 -2.48 -2.62
CA VAL A 16 -4.49 -3.05 -1.88
C VAL A 16 -3.95 -4.10 -0.91
N THR A 17 -4.21 -3.90 0.38
CA THR A 17 -3.75 -4.79 1.44
C THR A 17 -4.64 -6.03 1.55
N TRP A 18 -5.95 -5.84 1.49
CA TRP A 18 -6.93 -6.91 1.49
C TRP A 18 -8.18 -6.51 0.69
N TYR A 19 -8.88 -7.49 0.22
CA TYR A 19 -10.12 -7.36 -0.53
C TYR A 19 -11.11 -8.45 -0.11
N ASP A 20 -12.34 -8.04 0.17
CA ASP A 20 -13.46 -8.95 0.40
C ASP A 20 -14.36 -8.94 -0.83
N PRO A 21 -14.40 -10.04 -1.60
CA PRO A 21 -15.18 -10.10 -2.85
C PRO A 21 -16.70 -10.07 -2.61
N ASP A 22 -17.18 -10.51 -1.46
CA ASP A 22 -18.62 -10.57 -1.17
C ASP A 22 -19.20 -9.16 -0.95
N SER A 23 -18.51 -8.34 -0.19
CA SER A 23 -18.89 -6.94 0.05
C SER A 23 -18.27 -5.96 -0.92
N GLN A 24 -17.34 -6.40 -1.75
CA GLN A 24 -16.48 -5.57 -2.60
C GLN A 24 -15.68 -4.52 -1.82
N SER A 25 -15.50 -4.73 -0.53
CA SER A 25 -14.74 -3.83 0.33
C SER A 25 -13.25 -4.09 0.24
N PHE A 26 -12.46 -3.04 0.34
CA PHE A 26 -11.00 -3.15 0.39
C PHE A 26 -10.38 -2.20 1.39
N ALA A 27 -9.17 -2.53 1.82
CA ALA A 27 -8.25 -1.60 2.47
C ALA A 27 -6.93 -1.54 1.69
N ALA A 28 -6.29 -0.38 1.74
CA ALA A 28 -5.03 -0.11 1.05
C ALA A 28 -4.09 0.73 1.92
N LEU A 29 -2.81 0.69 1.61
CA LEU A 29 -1.72 1.50 2.15
C LEU A 29 -1.25 1.12 3.56
N GLY A 30 -2.11 0.77 4.50
CA GLY A 30 -1.74 0.58 5.91
C GLY A 30 -1.37 1.88 6.66
N HIS A 31 -1.56 3.04 6.04
CA HIS A 31 -1.40 4.38 6.62
C HIS A 31 -2.32 5.37 5.93
N GLY A 32 -2.58 6.51 6.55
CA GLY A 32 -3.38 7.57 5.96
C GLY A 32 -2.66 8.32 4.85
N VAL A 33 -3.44 8.94 3.99
CA VAL A 33 -2.98 9.96 3.06
C VAL A 33 -3.02 11.30 3.78
N ASN A 34 -1.88 11.99 3.81
CA ASN A 34 -1.72 13.24 4.54
C ASN A 34 -1.61 14.43 3.59
N THR A 35 -1.94 15.60 4.09
CA THR A 35 -1.65 16.87 3.44
C THR A 35 -0.13 17.15 3.44
N PRO A 36 0.36 18.11 2.65
CA PRO A 36 1.76 18.53 2.73
C PRO A 36 2.20 19.05 4.11
N ALA A 37 1.23 19.49 4.94
CA ALA A 37 1.49 19.91 6.32
C ALA A 37 1.63 18.72 7.30
N GLY A 38 1.32 17.48 6.85
CA GLY A 38 1.39 16.28 7.66
C GLY A 38 0.08 15.87 8.34
N ASP A 39 -0.97 16.66 8.20
CA ASP A 39 -2.29 16.34 8.75
C ASP A 39 -3.01 15.31 7.88
N LEU A 40 -3.85 14.49 8.50
CA LEU A 40 -4.67 13.53 7.77
C LEU A 40 -5.58 14.27 6.78
N LEU A 41 -5.49 13.88 5.50
CA LEU A 41 -6.33 14.48 4.45
C LEU A 41 -7.80 14.12 4.69
N GLU A 42 -8.65 15.13 4.84
CA GLU A 42 -10.10 14.92 4.90
C GLU A 42 -10.60 14.43 3.54
N LEU A 43 -11.26 13.27 3.53
CA LEU A 43 -11.81 12.67 2.33
C LEU A 43 -13.25 13.12 2.11
N THR A 44 -13.46 14.01 1.14
CA THR A 44 -14.79 14.40 0.68
C THR A 44 -15.32 13.44 -0.37
N SER A 45 -14.47 13.03 -1.31
CA SER A 45 -14.75 12.05 -2.34
C SER A 45 -13.44 11.49 -2.88
N GLY A 46 -13.47 10.29 -3.45
CA GLY A 46 -12.30 9.70 -4.08
C GLY A 46 -12.69 8.55 -5.00
N ASN A 47 -11.98 8.42 -6.08
CA ASN A 47 -12.13 7.35 -7.04
C ASN A 47 -10.94 6.39 -6.99
N VAL A 48 -11.21 5.14 -7.28
CA VAL A 48 -10.21 4.08 -7.43
C VAL A 48 -10.11 3.72 -8.89
N TYR A 49 -8.88 3.61 -9.37
CA TYR A 49 -8.58 3.24 -10.75
C TYR A 49 -7.65 2.05 -10.77
N ASP A 50 -7.77 1.22 -11.79
CA ASP A 50 -6.76 0.20 -12.06
C ASP A 50 -5.46 0.86 -12.53
N ALA A 51 -4.33 0.37 -12.03
CA ALA A 51 -3.02 0.89 -12.34
C ALA A 51 -2.00 -0.23 -12.51
N ARG A 52 -1.06 -0.03 -13.41
CA ARG A 52 0.08 -0.92 -13.62
C ARG A 52 1.39 -0.26 -13.23
N ILE A 53 2.35 -1.05 -12.81
CA ILE A 53 3.72 -0.58 -12.57
C ILE A 53 4.44 -0.46 -13.91
N VAL A 54 4.93 0.73 -14.23
CA VAL A 54 5.66 0.99 -15.49
C VAL A 54 7.16 1.02 -15.29
N SER A 55 7.63 1.37 -14.10
CA SER A 55 9.06 1.33 -13.76
C SER A 55 9.29 1.38 -12.25
N VAL A 56 10.50 1.04 -11.85
CA VAL A 56 10.96 1.12 -10.46
C VAL A 56 12.18 2.03 -10.39
N ARG A 57 12.09 3.08 -9.59
CA ARG A 57 13.26 3.83 -9.17
C ARG A 57 13.86 3.15 -7.95
N LYS A 58 14.99 2.50 -8.11
CA LYS A 58 15.67 1.77 -7.06
C LYS A 58 16.08 2.68 -5.89
N GLY A 59 15.82 2.23 -4.67
CA GLY A 59 16.25 2.90 -3.44
C GLY A 59 17.75 2.75 -3.23
N LYS A 60 18.32 3.70 -2.50
CA LYS A 60 19.70 3.70 -2.02
C LYS A 60 19.70 4.23 -0.60
N THR A 61 20.78 3.96 0.16
CA THR A 61 20.93 4.49 1.52
C THR A 61 20.70 6.00 1.54
N GLY A 62 19.76 6.46 2.38
CA GLY A 62 19.38 7.87 2.50
C GLY A 62 18.50 8.42 1.37
N LYS A 63 18.19 7.62 0.36
CA LYS A 63 17.31 8.02 -0.77
C LYS A 63 16.31 6.89 -1.06
N PRO A 64 15.07 6.97 -0.56
CA PRO A 64 14.07 5.96 -0.83
C PRO A 64 13.77 5.88 -2.33
N GLY A 65 13.52 4.66 -2.79
CA GLY A 65 13.05 4.39 -4.13
C GLY A 65 11.56 4.62 -4.27
N GLN A 66 11.03 4.34 -5.46
CA GLN A 66 9.62 4.53 -5.76
C GLN A 66 9.15 3.61 -6.88
N LEU A 67 7.98 3.01 -6.73
CA LEU A 67 7.24 2.42 -7.82
C LEU A 67 6.60 3.54 -8.64
N MET A 68 6.78 3.50 -9.94
CA MET A 68 6.14 4.41 -10.87
C MET A 68 5.06 3.65 -11.62
N GLY A 69 3.83 4.10 -11.52
CA GLY A 69 2.70 3.46 -12.15
C GLY A 69 1.94 4.41 -13.06
N ALA A 70 1.14 3.83 -13.90
CA ALA A 70 0.19 4.53 -14.75
C ALA A 70 -1.20 3.92 -14.61
N VAL A 71 -2.20 4.77 -14.64
CA VAL A 71 -3.60 4.36 -14.70
C VAL A 71 -3.85 3.67 -16.04
N THR A 72 -4.43 2.48 -16.01
CA THR A 72 -4.71 1.68 -17.21
C THR A 72 -5.97 2.11 -17.93
N ASN A 73 -6.93 2.64 -17.16
CA ASN A 73 -8.21 3.11 -17.67
C ASN A 73 -8.69 4.33 -16.89
N THR A 74 -9.29 5.29 -17.57
CA THR A 74 -9.88 6.49 -16.96
C THR A 74 -11.25 6.25 -16.30
N THR A 75 -11.83 5.06 -16.48
CA THR A 75 -13.07 4.68 -15.80
C THR A 75 -12.76 4.22 -14.39
N PRO A 76 -13.36 4.81 -13.35
CA PRO A 76 -13.19 4.34 -11.99
C PRO A 76 -13.70 2.90 -11.82
N ILE A 77 -12.94 2.08 -11.11
CA ILE A 77 -13.33 0.73 -10.71
C ILE A 77 -13.95 0.67 -9.31
N GLY A 78 -13.93 1.80 -8.61
CA GLY A 78 -14.48 1.90 -7.27
C GLY A 78 -14.37 3.30 -6.68
N SER A 79 -14.74 3.41 -5.41
CA SER A 79 -14.74 4.67 -4.67
C SER A 79 -14.11 4.51 -3.29
N LEU A 80 -13.42 5.55 -2.84
CA LEU A 80 -12.93 5.66 -1.47
C LEU A 80 -14.08 6.07 -0.54
N ARG A 81 -14.07 5.52 0.66
CA ARG A 81 -15.06 5.78 1.72
C ARG A 81 -14.44 6.48 2.92
N ARG A 82 -13.23 6.11 3.28
CA ARG A 82 -12.54 6.66 4.46
C ARG A 82 -11.04 6.72 4.24
N ASN A 83 -10.45 7.79 4.74
CA ASN A 83 -9.01 7.94 4.95
C ASN A 83 -8.78 8.03 6.46
N THR A 84 -8.00 7.13 7.01
CA THR A 84 -7.70 7.04 8.44
C THR A 84 -6.21 6.89 8.65
N CYS A 85 -5.70 7.06 9.86
CA CYS A 85 -4.30 6.80 10.18
C CYS A 85 -3.88 5.32 9.95
N GLN A 86 -4.84 4.40 9.86
CA GLN A 86 -4.60 2.96 9.65
C GLN A 86 -4.68 2.54 8.17
N GLY A 87 -5.09 3.43 7.27
CA GLY A 87 -5.21 3.14 5.86
C GLY A 87 -6.37 3.83 5.17
N VAL A 88 -6.48 3.55 3.89
CA VAL A 88 -7.57 4.01 3.03
C VAL A 88 -8.52 2.85 2.78
N PHE A 89 -9.82 3.10 2.91
CA PHE A 89 -10.88 2.10 2.79
C PHE A 89 -11.88 2.52 1.73
N GLY A 90 -12.42 1.55 1.01
CA GLY A 90 -13.40 1.81 -0.04
C GLY A 90 -14.10 0.56 -0.55
N ASN A 91 -14.84 0.73 -1.64
CA ASN A 91 -15.45 -0.36 -2.39
C ASN A 91 -14.97 -0.29 -3.84
N ALA A 92 -14.63 -1.43 -4.42
CA ALA A 92 -14.19 -1.53 -5.80
C ALA A 92 -14.56 -2.90 -6.39
N SER A 93 -14.78 -2.95 -7.69
CA SER A 93 -14.87 -4.21 -8.43
C SER A 93 -13.47 -4.61 -8.88
N LEU A 94 -12.79 -5.41 -8.06
CA LEU A 94 -11.44 -5.88 -8.38
C LEU A 94 -11.51 -7.26 -9.03
N PRO A 95 -10.67 -7.54 -10.06
CA PRO A 95 -10.52 -8.89 -10.57
C PRO A 95 -9.86 -9.76 -9.50
N TYR A 96 -10.68 -10.52 -8.79
CA TYR A 96 -10.19 -11.40 -7.73
C TYR A 96 -9.88 -12.78 -8.30
N THR A 97 -8.62 -13.16 -8.24
CA THR A 97 -8.13 -14.51 -8.63
C THR A 97 -7.33 -15.18 -7.51
N GLY A 98 -7.24 -14.52 -6.37
CA GLY A 98 -6.43 -14.96 -5.25
C GLY A 98 -7.14 -15.99 -4.36
N LYS A 99 -6.35 -16.67 -3.52
CA LYS A 99 -6.82 -17.55 -2.46
C LYS A 99 -7.05 -16.74 -1.19
N ALA A 100 -8.17 -16.98 -0.52
CA ALA A 100 -8.40 -16.41 0.80
C ALA A 100 -7.32 -16.90 1.79
N LEU A 101 -6.73 -15.97 2.51
CA LEU A 101 -5.75 -16.25 3.56
C LEU A 101 -6.40 -16.03 4.93
N PRO A 102 -6.18 -16.92 5.90
CA PRO A 102 -6.65 -16.69 7.26
C PRO A 102 -5.92 -15.51 7.89
N VAL A 103 -6.66 -14.67 8.61
CA VAL A 103 -6.08 -13.60 9.42
C VAL A 103 -5.64 -14.19 10.75
N ALA A 104 -4.37 -14.01 11.10
CA ALA A 104 -3.84 -14.47 12.37
C ALA A 104 -4.28 -13.54 13.52
N ASP A 105 -4.50 -14.12 14.69
CA ASP A 105 -4.64 -13.36 15.92
C ASP A 105 -3.34 -12.54 16.16
N PRO A 106 -3.41 -11.26 16.56
CA PRO A 106 -2.25 -10.46 16.89
C PRO A 106 -1.27 -11.15 17.88
N ASP A 107 -1.82 -11.89 18.86
CA ASP A 107 -1.03 -12.64 19.82
C ASP A 107 -0.37 -13.90 19.25
N ALA A 108 -0.74 -14.30 18.04
CA ALA A 108 -0.14 -15.43 17.34
C ALA A 108 1.09 -15.02 16.49
N VAL A 109 1.29 -13.72 16.26
CA VAL A 109 2.43 -13.23 15.48
C VAL A 109 3.75 -13.56 16.19
N ARG A 110 4.74 -14.03 15.44
CA ARG A 110 6.06 -14.43 15.96
C ARG A 110 7.17 -13.82 15.12
N THR A 111 8.34 -13.63 15.72
CA THR A 111 9.57 -13.31 15.00
C THR A 111 10.02 -14.50 14.17
N GLY A 112 10.72 -14.24 13.06
CA GLY A 112 11.25 -15.26 12.17
C GLY A 112 10.89 -15.03 10.71
N LYS A 113 11.02 -16.09 9.92
CA LYS A 113 10.74 -16.04 8.47
C LYS A 113 9.27 -15.80 8.19
N ALA A 114 9.01 -14.95 7.23
CA ALA A 114 7.68 -14.62 6.72
C ALA A 114 7.77 -14.24 5.24
N THR A 115 6.65 -13.93 4.62
CA THR A 115 6.57 -13.44 3.25
C THR A 115 5.70 -12.19 3.17
N ILE A 116 5.93 -11.40 2.15
CA ILE A 116 5.04 -10.31 1.75
C ILE A 116 4.57 -10.56 0.32
N LEU A 117 3.34 -10.14 0.04
CA LEU A 117 2.78 -10.15 -1.31
C LEU A 117 2.90 -8.74 -1.88
N SER A 118 3.57 -8.58 -2.99
CA SER A 118 3.74 -7.28 -3.64
C SER A 118 3.79 -7.40 -5.15
N ASN A 119 3.33 -6.35 -5.82
CA ASN A 119 3.54 -6.18 -7.25
C ASN A 119 4.56 -5.05 -7.46
N ILE A 120 5.77 -5.41 -7.89
CA ILE A 120 6.87 -4.47 -8.17
C ILE A 120 7.19 -4.35 -9.66
N SER A 121 6.42 -5.01 -10.51
CA SER A 121 6.61 -5.04 -11.96
C SER A 121 5.25 -5.07 -12.66
N ASP A 122 5.22 -4.99 -13.98
CA ASP A 122 3.99 -5.13 -14.77
C ASP A 122 3.47 -6.60 -14.85
N GLN A 123 3.98 -7.45 -13.98
CA GLN A 123 3.56 -8.84 -13.84
C GLN A 123 2.51 -8.98 -12.72
N SER A 124 2.16 -10.19 -12.37
CA SER A 124 1.27 -10.49 -11.25
C SER A 124 1.91 -10.21 -9.90
N VAL A 125 1.07 -10.14 -8.86
CA VAL A 125 1.53 -10.14 -7.45
C VAL A 125 2.43 -11.34 -7.20
N GLN A 126 3.58 -11.10 -6.60
CA GLN A 126 4.59 -12.10 -6.26
C GLN A 126 4.78 -12.14 -4.75
N GLU A 127 5.27 -13.28 -4.29
CA GLU A 127 5.63 -13.52 -2.91
C GLU A 127 7.12 -13.30 -2.70
N TYR A 128 7.49 -12.47 -1.71
CA TYR A 128 8.88 -12.14 -1.40
C TYR A 128 9.21 -12.48 0.04
N SER A 129 10.37 -13.09 0.25
CA SER A 129 10.85 -13.49 1.57
C SER A 129 11.26 -12.29 2.42
N VAL A 130 10.80 -12.31 3.67
CA VAL A 130 11.16 -11.33 4.70
C VAL A 130 11.46 -12.04 6.02
N GLU A 131 11.97 -11.31 6.98
CA GLU A 131 12.12 -11.76 8.35
C GLU A 131 11.52 -10.73 9.32
N ILE A 132 10.66 -11.17 10.20
CA ILE A 132 10.15 -10.38 11.31
C ILE A 132 11.22 -10.38 12.39
N LEU A 133 11.88 -9.24 12.57
CA LEU A 133 12.98 -9.09 13.55
C LEU A 133 12.47 -8.77 14.94
N LYS A 134 11.40 -7.99 15.05
CA LYS A 134 10.83 -7.52 16.29
C LYS A 134 9.34 -7.25 16.17
N ILE A 135 8.61 -7.57 17.22
CA ILE A 135 7.21 -7.24 17.41
C ILE A 135 7.13 -6.23 18.56
N TYR A 136 6.39 -5.16 18.34
CA TYR A 136 6.15 -4.14 19.34
C TYR A 136 4.80 -4.42 19.98
N ALA A 137 4.81 -5.02 21.17
CA ALA A 137 3.60 -5.27 21.93
C ALA A 137 2.96 -3.94 22.34
N GLY A 138 1.75 -3.70 21.89
CA GLY A 138 0.78 -2.67 22.20
C GLY A 138 1.21 -1.51 23.10
N GLY A 139 2.11 -0.66 22.64
CA GLY A 139 2.53 0.55 23.36
C GLY A 139 1.82 1.79 22.80
N ARG A 140 1.75 2.85 23.60
CA ARG A 140 1.12 4.14 23.29
C ARG A 140 1.70 4.91 22.08
N ASN A 141 2.72 4.38 21.42
CA ASN A 141 3.32 4.90 20.18
C ASN A 141 3.03 3.90 19.03
N ALA A 142 1.75 3.72 18.75
CA ALA A 142 1.20 2.67 17.89
C ALA A 142 1.44 2.81 16.39
N ASP A 143 2.43 3.60 15.95
CA ASP A 143 2.72 3.76 14.52
C ASP A 143 3.48 2.59 13.92
N ARG A 144 4.01 1.67 14.74
CA ARG A 144 4.80 0.53 14.30
C ARG A 144 4.47 -0.72 15.09
N ASN A 145 3.93 -1.72 14.42
CA ASN A 145 3.58 -3.00 15.07
C ASN A 145 4.73 -4.00 15.00
N MET A 146 5.55 -3.94 13.97
CA MET A 146 6.70 -4.84 13.81
C MET A 146 7.84 -4.19 13.01
N LEU A 147 9.03 -4.73 13.17
CA LEU A 147 10.21 -4.44 12.37
C LEU A 147 10.48 -5.65 11.47
N ILE A 148 10.50 -5.44 10.18
CA ILE A 148 10.82 -6.48 9.18
C ILE A 148 12.11 -6.16 8.46
N ARG A 149 12.78 -7.21 7.99
CA ARG A 149 13.94 -7.15 7.10
C ARG A 149 13.61 -7.88 5.81
N ILE A 150 13.84 -7.24 4.68
CA ILE A 150 13.76 -7.90 3.38
C ILE A 150 14.95 -8.86 3.25
N THR A 151 14.65 -10.12 2.95
CA THR A 151 15.67 -11.17 2.74
C THR A 151 15.65 -11.71 1.31
N ASP A 152 14.64 -11.33 0.52
CA ASP A 152 14.49 -11.76 -0.85
C ASP A 152 15.51 -11.09 -1.78
N PRO A 153 16.40 -11.86 -2.46
CA PRO A 153 17.42 -11.29 -3.33
C PRO A 153 16.84 -10.57 -4.55
N ALA A 154 15.77 -11.09 -5.15
CA ALA A 154 15.17 -10.52 -6.35
C ALA A 154 14.51 -9.16 -6.04
N LEU A 155 13.83 -9.07 -4.89
CA LEU A 155 13.27 -7.80 -4.42
C LEU A 155 14.39 -6.78 -4.16
N LEU A 156 15.46 -7.17 -3.46
CA LEU A 156 16.60 -6.30 -3.18
C LEU A 156 17.32 -5.85 -4.46
N GLU A 157 17.48 -6.74 -5.42
CA GLU A 157 18.08 -6.41 -6.71
C GLU A 157 17.23 -5.39 -7.49
N THR A 158 15.92 -5.57 -7.52
CA THR A 158 15.00 -4.73 -8.29
C THR A 158 14.76 -3.38 -7.63
N THR A 159 14.46 -3.38 -6.33
CA THR A 159 13.99 -2.17 -5.62
C THR A 159 15.02 -1.55 -4.69
N GLY A 160 16.02 -2.30 -4.28
CA GLY A 160 17.00 -1.88 -3.25
C GLY A 160 16.44 -1.93 -1.83
N GLY A 161 15.29 -2.56 -1.61
CA GLY A 161 14.57 -2.64 -0.33
C GLY A 161 13.12 -2.18 -0.47
N ILE A 162 12.50 -1.76 0.61
CA ILE A 162 11.14 -1.19 0.57
C ILE A 162 11.18 0.18 -0.11
N VAL A 163 10.26 0.39 -1.05
CA VAL A 163 10.14 1.62 -1.83
C VAL A 163 8.74 2.20 -1.72
N GLN A 164 8.60 3.48 -2.01
CA GLN A 164 7.28 4.14 -2.06
C GLN A 164 6.38 3.45 -3.10
N GLY A 165 5.13 3.23 -2.77
CA GLY A 165 4.15 2.48 -3.55
C GLY A 165 3.98 1.03 -3.10
N MET A 166 4.90 0.46 -2.30
CA MET A 166 4.73 -0.85 -1.66
C MET A 166 3.89 -0.80 -0.38
N SER A 167 3.51 0.38 0.09
CA SER A 167 2.61 0.52 1.25
C SER A 167 1.32 -0.26 1.00
N GLY A 168 0.99 -1.21 1.89
CA GLY A 168 -0.13 -2.13 1.75
C GLY A 168 0.26 -3.57 1.36
N SER A 169 1.52 -3.80 1.00
CA SER A 169 2.06 -5.14 0.69
C SER A 169 2.15 -6.04 1.93
#